data_7f6678d4b4c877b80ee0572ae72f9ca8
#
_entry.id   7f6678d4b4c877b80ee0572ae72f9ca8
#
_cell.length_a   1.000
_cell.length_b   1.000
_cell.length_c   1.000
_cell.angle_alpha   90.00
_cell.angle_beta   90.00
_cell.angle_gamma   90.00
#
_symmetry.space_group_name_H-M   'P 1'
#
loop_
_entity.id
_entity.type
_entity.pdbx_description
1 polymer ?
#
loop_
_entity_poly.entity_id
_entity_poly.type
_entity_poly.pdbx_seq_one_letter_code
_entity_poly.pdbx_strand_id
1 'polypeptide(L)'
;MLKVMKLRHSENLIKTPDFTEAPNLEELDLEGCIRLREIHSSLLLHNKLILLNLKGCKSLTTLPGKIFMKSLKTLVLSGCLKLRNFPHVAGSMECLRELLLDETDIKEMPLSIELLSGLVQLTLKGCKNLVRLPSNINSLKSLKTLNLSGCFKLENLLETVGLVESLEELDISGTAIRRPPSSIFLMKNLKALSFRGCNGPPSSASCHLPFPINLMRRSSDLGALMLPSLSGLGSLTKFDLSDCGLGEGAIPSDIGNLHSLKTLYLSKNNFVTLPASINCLFNLEKLELEDCKRLQSLPQLPPNVNKVEVNGCASLVTLLGALKLRRSIYIIIRCIDSLKLLGKNGLAISMLREYLEVSLSLRIFQLCQDYA
;
A
#
# COMPACT_ATOMS: atom_id res chain seq x y z
N MET A 1 -33.27 -7.44 28.11
CA MET A 1 -32.02 -8.19 27.99
C MET A 1 -31.04 -7.40 27.14
N LEU A 2 -29.86 -7.02 27.68
CA LEU A 2 -28.92 -6.09 27.04
C LEU A 2 -28.26 -6.75 25.80
N LYS A 3 -28.44 -6.14 24.61
CA LYS A 3 -27.83 -6.58 23.34
C LYS A 3 -26.77 -5.63 22.82
N VAL A 4 -26.92 -4.33 23.07
CA VAL A 4 -26.05 -3.29 22.54
C VAL A 4 -25.64 -2.37 23.68
N MET A 5 -24.34 -2.14 23.83
CA MET A 5 -23.78 -1.17 24.77
C MET A 5 -22.83 -0.23 24.03
N LYS A 6 -23.12 1.08 24.11
CA LYS A 6 -22.30 2.13 23.51
C LYS A 6 -21.85 3.11 24.57
N LEU A 7 -20.56 3.13 24.84
CA LEU A 7 -19.91 3.99 25.83
C LEU A 7 -18.81 4.83 25.16
N ARG A 8 -19.06 5.27 23.92
CA ARG A 8 -18.09 6.08 23.16
C ARG A 8 -17.66 7.31 23.94
N HIS A 9 -16.37 7.63 23.84
CA HIS A 9 -15.78 8.82 24.48
C HIS A 9 -16.00 8.91 26.00
N SER A 10 -16.21 7.76 26.68
CA SER A 10 -16.23 7.71 28.13
C SER A 10 -14.81 7.85 28.66
N GLU A 11 -14.30 9.08 28.67
CA GLU A 11 -12.88 9.38 28.95
C GLU A 11 -12.44 8.96 30.36
N ASN A 12 -13.35 8.86 31.29
CA ASN A 12 -13.06 8.44 32.68
C ASN A 12 -13.10 6.92 32.87
N LEU A 13 -13.50 6.15 31.86
CA LEU A 13 -13.54 4.69 31.93
C LEU A 13 -12.11 4.13 31.95
N ILE A 14 -11.71 3.49 33.06
CA ILE A 14 -10.36 2.93 33.24
C ILE A 14 -10.34 1.42 32.97
N LYS A 15 -11.42 0.73 33.31
CA LYS A 15 -11.58 -0.72 33.21
C LYS A 15 -13.01 -1.07 32.82
N THR A 16 -13.19 -2.10 31.99
CA THR A 16 -14.53 -2.61 31.70
C THR A 16 -15.07 -3.44 32.87
N PRO A 17 -16.42 -3.48 33.05
CA PRO A 17 -17.03 -4.38 34.01
C PRO A 17 -16.88 -5.85 33.59
N ASP A 18 -17.29 -6.75 34.51
CA ASP A 18 -17.55 -8.14 34.17
C ASP A 18 -18.81 -8.24 33.31
N PHE A 19 -18.73 -8.95 32.17
CA PHE A 19 -19.83 -9.15 31.24
C PHE A 19 -20.49 -10.53 31.38
N THR A 20 -20.17 -11.30 32.40
CA THR A 20 -20.74 -12.63 32.67
C THR A 20 -22.27 -12.56 32.75
N GLU A 21 -22.79 -11.49 33.40
CA GLU A 21 -24.23 -11.26 33.56
C GLU A 21 -24.92 -10.65 32.29
N ALA A 22 -24.16 -10.42 31.24
CA ALA A 22 -24.70 -9.89 29.98
C ALA A 22 -24.56 -10.90 28.81
N PRO A 23 -25.07 -12.14 28.93
CA PRO A 23 -24.78 -13.25 28.01
C PRO A 23 -25.32 -13.06 26.59
N ASN A 24 -26.17 -12.04 26.34
CA ASN A 24 -26.73 -11.75 25.04
C ASN A 24 -26.21 -10.46 24.42
N LEU A 25 -25.09 -9.93 24.89
CA LEU A 25 -24.45 -8.77 24.31
C LEU A 25 -23.93 -9.12 22.90
N GLU A 26 -24.42 -8.39 21.92
CA GLU A 26 -24.10 -8.55 20.49
C GLU A 26 -23.12 -7.45 20.01
N GLU A 27 -23.26 -6.24 20.56
CA GLU A 27 -22.40 -5.10 20.21
C GLU A 27 -21.88 -4.40 21.44
N LEU A 28 -20.56 -4.17 21.47
CA LEU A 28 -19.90 -3.32 22.47
C LEU A 28 -19.03 -2.28 21.76
N ASP A 29 -19.37 -1.02 22.00
CA ASP A 29 -18.68 0.12 21.42
C ASP A 29 -18.09 1.02 22.50
N LEU A 30 -16.76 1.01 22.58
CA LEU A 30 -15.92 1.76 23.52
C LEU A 30 -15.00 2.74 22.78
N GLU A 31 -15.36 3.14 21.54
CA GLU A 31 -14.55 4.06 20.75
C GLU A 31 -14.21 5.33 21.55
N GLY A 32 -12.94 5.72 21.54
CA GLY A 32 -12.47 6.95 22.18
C GLY A 32 -12.42 6.92 23.71
N CYS A 33 -12.55 5.76 24.34
CA CYS A 33 -12.31 5.62 25.78
C CYS A 33 -10.81 5.71 26.09
N ILE A 34 -10.25 6.92 26.01
CA ILE A 34 -8.79 7.18 25.99
C ILE A 34 -8.05 6.72 27.23
N ARG A 35 -8.71 6.63 28.41
CA ARG A 35 -8.11 6.18 29.68
C ARG A 35 -8.35 4.69 29.96
N LEU A 36 -9.06 3.97 29.08
CA LEU A 36 -9.29 2.53 29.25
C LEU A 36 -7.96 1.79 29.19
N ARG A 37 -7.59 1.11 30.29
CA ARG A 37 -6.32 0.38 30.43
C ARG A 37 -6.49 -1.12 30.36
N GLU A 38 -7.62 -1.62 30.85
CA GLU A 38 -7.89 -3.04 31.01
C GLU A 38 -9.28 -3.43 30.51
N ILE A 39 -9.33 -4.59 29.92
CA ILE A 39 -10.56 -5.26 29.53
C ILE A 39 -10.72 -6.49 30.39
N HIS A 40 -11.90 -6.65 31.00
CA HIS A 40 -12.23 -7.83 31.78
C HIS A 40 -12.20 -9.09 30.91
N SER A 41 -11.62 -10.18 31.42
CA SER A 41 -11.41 -11.41 30.66
C SER A 41 -12.70 -12.06 30.15
N SER A 42 -13.84 -11.90 30.88
CA SER A 42 -15.14 -12.39 30.45
C SER A 42 -15.55 -11.91 29.06
N LEU A 43 -15.14 -10.70 28.66
CA LEU A 43 -15.48 -10.15 27.36
C LEU A 43 -14.87 -10.94 26.20
N LEU A 44 -13.60 -11.35 26.32
CA LEU A 44 -12.91 -12.03 25.22
C LEU A 44 -13.29 -13.52 25.06
N LEU A 45 -14.16 -14.02 25.93
CA LEU A 45 -14.77 -15.34 25.86
C LEU A 45 -16.26 -15.28 25.52
N HIS A 46 -16.76 -14.08 25.15
CA HIS A 46 -18.18 -13.84 24.92
C HIS A 46 -18.63 -14.36 23.54
N ASN A 47 -19.42 -15.43 23.52
CA ASN A 47 -19.74 -16.17 22.29
C ASN A 47 -20.82 -15.53 21.40
N LYS A 48 -21.57 -14.53 21.88
CA LYS A 48 -22.62 -13.86 21.10
C LYS A 48 -22.22 -12.51 20.57
N LEU A 49 -21.07 -11.99 20.99
CA LEU A 49 -20.60 -10.69 20.52
C LEU A 49 -20.26 -10.74 19.03
N ILE A 50 -20.83 -9.81 18.27
CA ILE A 50 -20.67 -9.66 16.81
C ILE A 50 -19.70 -8.54 16.50
N LEU A 51 -19.77 -7.43 17.24
CA LEU A 51 -18.91 -6.26 17.08
C LEU A 51 -18.25 -5.88 18.41
N LEU A 52 -16.94 -5.76 18.41
CA LEU A 52 -16.16 -5.14 19.49
C LEU A 52 -15.36 -3.97 18.92
N ASN A 53 -15.75 -2.74 19.29
CA ASN A 53 -15.06 -1.52 18.88
C ASN A 53 -14.33 -0.89 20.07
N LEU A 54 -13.00 -0.90 19.99
CA LEU A 54 -12.06 -0.31 20.95
C LEU A 54 -11.21 0.78 20.29
N LYS A 55 -11.66 1.31 19.16
CA LYS A 55 -10.90 2.31 18.39
C LYS A 55 -10.52 3.51 19.26
N GLY A 56 -9.24 3.90 19.21
CA GLY A 56 -8.76 5.06 19.95
C GLY A 56 -8.67 4.89 21.45
N CYS A 57 -8.75 3.67 22.00
CA CYS A 57 -8.47 3.39 23.42
C CYS A 57 -6.96 3.48 23.67
N LYS A 58 -6.43 4.73 23.66
CA LYS A 58 -4.99 5.04 23.63
C LYS A 58 -4.21 4.49 24.84
N SER A 59 -4.86 4.26 25.97
CA SER A 59 -4.22 3.75 27.20
C SER A 59 -4.25 2.24 27.32
N LEU A 60 -4.94 1.54 26.41
CA LEU A 60 -5.03 0.07 26.43
C LEU A 60 -3.66 -0.55 26.14
N THR A 61 -3.10 -1.26 27.14
CA THR A 61 -1.74 -1.83 27.02
C THR A 61 -1.74 -3.29 26.65
N THR A 62 -2.74 -4.01 27.15
CA THR A 62 -2.86 -5.46 26.99
C THR A 62 -4.33 -5.86 26.85
N LEU A 63 -4.56 -6.91 26.11
CA LEU A 63 -5.80 -7.69 26.15
C LEU A 63 -5.56 -8.94 27.00
N PRO A 64 -6.60 -9.56 27.58
CA PRO A 64 -6.47 -10.88 28.19
C PRO A 64 -5.75 -11.86 27.26
N GLY A 65 -4.94 -12.76 27.83
CA GLY A 65 -4.02 -13.60 27.06
C GLY A 65 -4.64 -14.53 26.01
N LYS A 66 -5.95 -14.79 26.11
CA LYS A 66 -6.70 -15.65 25.17
C LYS A 66 -7.95 -14.96 24.67
N ILE A 67 -8.25 -15.14 23.38
CA ILE A 67 -9.49 -14.69 22.75
C ILE A 67 -10.21 -15.88 22.09
N PHE A 68 -11.52 -15.98 22.35
CA PHE A 68 -12.39 -16.96 21.71
C PHE A 68 -13.82 -16.44 21.65
N MET A 69 -14.18 -15.82 20.55
CA MET A 69 -15.46 -15.14 20.34
C MET A 69 -16.08 -15.66 19.04
N LYS A 70 -16.84 -16.77 19.15
CA LYS A 70 -17.35 -17.52 17.99
C LYS A 70 -18.14 -16.71 16.98
N SER A 71 -18.95 -15.74 17.46
CA SER A 71 -19.85 -14.96 16.61
C SER A 71 -19.24 -13.63 16.16
N LEU A 72 -18.03 -13.28 16.62
CA LEU A 72 -17.42 -11.99 16.33
C LEU A 72 -17.15 -11.87 14.84
N LYS A 73 -17.64 -10.79 14.22
CA LYS A 73 -17.42 -10.46 12.81
C LYS A 73 -16.40 -9.36 12.64
N THR A 74 -16.41 -8.37 13.51
CA THR A 74 -15.53 -7.20 13.42
C THR A 74 -14.89 -6.91 14.77
N LEU A 75 -13.56 -6.84 14.78
CA LEU A 75 -12.73 -6.43 15.93
C LEU A 75 -11.94 -5.19 15.55
N VAL A 76 -12.23 -4.06 16.19
CA VAL A 76 -11.55 -2.79 15.93
C VAL A 76 -10.68 -2.42 17.13
N LEU A 77 -9.38 -2.37 16.91
CA LEU A 77 -8.34 -1.98 17.88
C LEU A 77 -7.48 -0.83 17.35
N SER A 78 -7.88 -0.24 16.21
CA SER A 78 -7.14 0.87 15.59
C SER A 78 -6.98 2.05 16.54
N GLY A 79 -5.75 2.61 16.63
CA GLY A 79 -5.45 3.71 17.54
C GLY A 79 -5.26 3.31 19.01
N CYS A 80 -5.19 2.01 19.31
CA CYS A 80 -4.75 1.51 20.63
C CYS A 80 -3.23 1.62 20.73
N LEU A 81 -2.72 2.84 20.83
CA LEU A 81 -1.30 3.20 20.65
C LEU A 81 -0.32 2.46 21.59
N LYS A 82 -0.80 1.90 22.71
CA LYS A 82 0.03 1.19 23.69
C LYS A 82 -0.15 -0.32 23.66
N LEU A 83 -1.01 -0.85 22.78
CA LEU A 83 -1.27 -2.28 22.67
C LEU A 83 -0.09 -2.99 22.00
N ARG A 84 0.65 -3.80 22.77
CA ARG A 84 1.91 -4.43 22.33
C ARG A 84 1.76 -5.83 21.78
N ASN A 85 0.73 -6.54 22.18
CA ASN A 85 0.53 -7.94 21.79
C ASN A 85 -0.93 -8.17 21.44
N PHE A 86 -1.16 -8.94 20.38
CA PHE A 86 -2.46 -9.52 20.09
C PHE A 86 -2.61 -10.82 20.90
N PRO A 87 -3.78 -11.11 21.51
CA PRO A 87 -3.97 -12.30 22.34
C PRO A 87 -3.87 -13.58 21.51
N HIS A 88 -3.56 -14.69 22.18
CA HIS A 88 -3.62 -16.02 21.56
C HIS A 88 -5.06 -16.39 21.21
N VAL A 89 -5.32 -16.78 19.97
CA VAL A 89 -6.63 -17.27 19.52
C VAL A 89 -6.80 -18.70 20.03
N ALA A 90 -7.79 -18.92 20.90
CA ALA A 90 -7.93 -20.18 21.64
C ALA A 90 -8.82 -21.22 20.96
N GLY A 91 -9.42 -20.91 19.82
CA GLY A 91 -10.26 -21.80 19.04
C GLY A 91 -10.67 -21.16 17.71
N SER A 92 -11.31 -21.92 16.82
CA SER A 92 -11.70 -21.42 15.52
C SER A 92 -12.68 -20.25 15.65
N MET A 93 -12.32 -19.09 15.05
CA MET A 93 -13.12 -17.88 14.97
C MET A 93 -13.49 -17.61 13.49
N GLU A 94 -14.19 -18.54 12.88
CA GLU A 94 -14.53 -18.52 11.44
C GLU A 94 -15.45 -17.36 11.03
N CYS A 95 -16.18 -16.77 11.99
CA CYS A 95 -17.06 -15.63 11.72
C CYS A 95 -16.30 -14.31 11.57
N LEU A 96 -15.07 -14.19 12.09
CA LEU A 96 -14.32 -12.95 12.05
C LEU A 96 -13.94 -12.59 10.61
N ARG A 97 -14.43 -11.44 10.15
CA ARG A 97 -14.21 -10.90 8.80
C ARG A 97 -13.20 -9.78 8.78
N GLU A 98 -13.23 -8.94 9.80
CA GLU A 98 -12.44 -7.73 9.87
C GLU A 98 -11.64 -7.66 11.18
N LEU A 99 -10.33 -7.54 11.05
CA LEU A 99 -9.41 -7.31 12.17
C LEU A 99 -8.61 -6.04 11.88
N LEU A 100 -8.96 -4.95 12.58
CA LEU A 100 -8.39 -3.63 12.38
C LEU A 100 -7.48 -3.28 13.55
N LEU A 101 -6.17 -3.23 13.29
CA LEU A 101 -5.10 -3.06 14.28
C LEU A 101 -4.24 -1.82 14.02
N ASP A 102 -4.73 -0.87 13.20
CA ASP A 102 -3.94 0.27 12.76
C ASP A 102 -3.40 1.09 13.93
N GLU A 103 -2.18 1.58 13.78
CA GLU A 103 -1.51 2.44 14.79
C GLU A 103 -1.37 1.80 16.18
N THR A 104 -1.32 0.49 16.26
CA THR A 104 -0.98 -0.21 17.53
C THR A 104 0.54 -0.35 17.70
N ASP A 105 0.99 -0.67 18.93
CA ASP A 105 2.40 -0.94 19.27
C ASP A 105 2.78 -2.42 19.09
N ILE A 106 1.97 -3.18 18.34
CA ILE A 106 2.17 -4.62 18.11
C ILE A 106 3.48 -4.86 17.36
N LYS A 107 4.30 -5.80 17.89
CA LYS A 107 5.57 -6.18 17.31
C LYS A 107 5.47 -7.39 16.39
N GLU A 108 4.59 -8.31 16.71
CA GLU A 108 4.33 -9.54 15.96
C GLU A 108 2.91 -10.05 16.23
N MET A 109 2.39 -10.80 15.27
CA MET A 109 1.11 -11.51 15.43
C MET A 109 1.37 -12.96 15.88
N PRO A 110 0.47 -13.55 16.72
CA PRO A 110 0.65 -14.92 17.18
C PRO A 110 0.43 -15.93 16.03
N LEU A 111 1.08 -17.10 16.09
CA LEU A 111 0.84 -18.19 15.13
C LEU A 111 -0.61 -18.66 15.11
N SER A 112 -1.33 -18.56 16.24
CA SER A 112 -2.75 -18.90 16.34
C SER A 112 -3.68 -18.05 15.47
N ILE A 113 -3.15 -17.06 14.72
CA ILE A 113 -3.89 -16.30 13.70
C ILE A 113 -4.51 -17.23 12.63
N GLU A 114 -3.94 -18.41 12.40
CA GLU A 114 -4.46 -19.43 11.48
C GLU A 114 -5.90 -19.86 11.81
N LEU A 115 -6.31 -19.71 13.08
CA LEU A 115 -7.66 -20.02 13.55
C LEU A 115 -8.70 -18.96 13.14
N LEU A 116 -8.28 -17.86 12.51
CA LEU A 116 -9.14 -16.83 11.94
C LEU A 116 -9.43 -17.13 10.45
N SER A 117 -9.86 -18.35 10.14
CA SER A 117 -9.99 -18.84 8.75
C SER A 117 -10.97 -18.05 7.88
N GLY A 118 -11.95 -17.37 8.51
CA GLY A 118 -12.92 -16.51 7.83
C GLY A 118 -12.45 -15.08 7.59
N LEU A 119 -11.23 -14.72 8.00
CA LEU A 119 -10.75 -13.33 7.95
C LEU A 119 -10.61 -12.84 6.50
N VAL A 120 -11.28 -11.73 6.18
CA VAL A 120 -11.29 -11.10 4.86
C VAL A 120 -10.36 -9.90 4.81
N GLN A 121 -10.35 -9.12 5.89
CA GLN A 121 -9.55 -7.90 5.98
C GLN A 121 -8.68 -7.90 7.23
N LEU A 122 -7.37 -7.75 7.04
CA LEU A 122 -6.38 -7.52 8.09
C LEU A 122 -5.65 -6.21 7.83
N THR A 123 -5.77 -5.26 8.76
CA THR A 123 -5.01 -4.00 8.67
C THR A 123 -4.14 -3.79 9.90
N LEU A 124 -2.89 -3.47 9.64
CA LEU A 124 -1.82 -3.16 10.60
C LEU A 124 -1.16 -1.84 10.21
N LYS A 125 -1.89 -0.97 9.50
CA LYS A 125 -1.38 0.31 9.01
C LYS A 125 -0.78 1.13 10.14
N GLY A 126 0.44 1.63 9.96
CA GLY A 126 1.10 2.47 10.96
C GLY A 126 1.54 1.74 12.23
N CYS A 127 1.55 0.40 12.25
CA CYS A 127 2.15 -0.37 13.33
C CYS A 127 3.67 -0.28 13.27
N LYS A 128 4.20 0.85 13.76
CA LYS A 128 5.62 1.24 13.62
C LYS A 128 6.60 0.24 14.20
N ASN A 129 6.17 -0.56 15.15
CA ASN A 129 6.99 -1.56 15.83
C ASN A 129 6.81 -2.99 15.31
N LEU A 130 5.96 -3.20 14.31
CA LEU A 130 5.80 -4.51 13.66
C LEU A 130 7.10 -4.90 12.95
N VAL A 131 7.69 -6.04 13.34
CA VAL A 131 8.96 -6.55 12.80
C VAL A 131 8.74 -7.67 11.79
N ARG A 132 7.74 -8.52 12.04
CA ARG A 132 7.46 -9.69 11.20
C ARG A 132 5.98 -10.10 11.24
N LEU A 133 5.54 -10.73 10.16
CA LEU A 133 4.29 -11.48 10.12
C LEU A 133 4.52 -12.93 10.53
N PRO A 134 3.47 -13.64 11.00
CA PRO A 134 3.57 -15.07 11.30
C PRO A 134 3.85 -15.91 10.05
N SER A 135 4.64 -16.97 10.19
CA SER A 135 5.04 -17.83 9.07
C SER A 135 3.87 -18.56 8.40
N ASN A 136 2.77 -18.73 9.11
CA ASN A 136 1.55 -19.41 8.64
C ASN A 136 0.45 -18.44 8.18
N ILE A 137 0.80 -17.21 7.79
CA ILE A 137 -0.18 -16.21 7.27
C ILE A 137 -0.99 -16.76 6.07
N ASN A 138 -0.42 -17.69 5.31
CA ASN A 138 -1.09 -18.37 4.20
C ASN A 138 -2.23 -19.32 4.60
N SER A 139 -2.43 -19.57 5.89
CA SER A 139 -3.60 -20.29 6.42
C SER A 139 -4.88 -19.45 6.36
N LEU A 140 -4.77 -18.12 6.19
CA LEU A 140 -5.91 -17.21 6.04
C LEU A 140 -6.51 -17.28 4.64
N LYS A 141 -7.22 -18.37 4.34
CA LYS A 141 -7.73 -18.70 3.00
C LYS A 141 -8.79 -17.73 2.45
N SER A 142 -9.40 -16.92 3.30
CA SER A 142 -10.42 -15.93 2.92
C SER A 142 -9.86 -14.50 2.82
N LEU A 143 -8.57 -14.29 3.12
CA LEU A 143 -7.99 -12.95 3.23
C LEU A 143 -7.88 -12.28 1.86
N LYS A 144 -8.60 -11.17 1.69
CA LYS A 144 -8.61 -10.37 0.46
C LYS A 144 -7.77 -9.11 0.56
N THR A 145 -7.73 -8.49 1.73
CA THR A 145 -7.02 -7.23 1.94
C THR A 145 -6.02 -7.36 3.09
N LEU A 146 -4.75 -7.12 2.80
CA LEU A 146 -3.66 -7.03 3.77
C LEU A 146 -3.00 -5.67 3.66
N ASN A 147 -3.16 -4.83 4.70
CA ASN A 147 -2.55 -3.52 4.77
C ASN A 147 -1.48 -3.46 5.87
N LEU A 148 -0.24 -3.23 5.46
CA LEU A 148 0.95 -3.10 6.32
C LEU A 148 1.61 -1.73 6.14
N SER A 149 0.91 -0.76 5.52
CA SER A 149 1.48 0.54 5.20
C SER A 149 1.98 1.26 6.44
N GLY A 150 3.17 1.86 6.37
CA GLY A 150 3.77 2.58 7.49
C GLY A 150 4.34 1.69 8.61
N CYS A 151 4.50 0.40 8.38
CA CYS A 151 5.21 -0.51 9.29
C CYS A 151 6.73 -0.36 9.09
N PHE A 152 7.32 0.73 9.58
CA PHE A 152 8.70 1.12 9.28
C PHE A 152 9.79 0.13 9.71
N LYS A 153 9.50 -0.78 10.66
CA LYS A 153 10.45 -1.82 11.11
C LYS A 153 10.28 -3.16 10.39
N LEU A 154 9.29 -3.26 9.49
CA LEU A 154 9.09 -4.46 8.70
C LEU A 154 10.09 -4.47 7.52
N GLU A 155 11.18 -5.21 7.67
CA GLU A 155 12.26 -5.29 6.68
C GLU A 155 12.07 -6.41 5.66
N ASN A 156 11.37 -7.47 6.06
CA ASN A 156 11.22 -8.68 5.25
C ASN A 156 9.79 -9.21 5.32
N LEU A 157 9.30 -9.69 4.19
CA LEU A 157 8.12 -10.56 4.10
C LEU A 157 8.57 -11.97 3.77
N LEU A 158 7.85 -12.94 4.32
CA LEU A 158 8.09 -14.35 4.01
C LEU A 158 7.42 -14.71 2.67
N GLU A 159 7.96 -15.71 1.98
CA GLU A 159 7.36 -16.27 0.75
C GLU A 159 5.91 -16.76 0.98
N THR A 160 5.56 -17.11 2.22
CA THR A 160 4.20 -17.53 2.59
C THR A 160 3.13 -16.47 2.33
N VAL A 161 3.47 -15.17 2.29
CA VAL A 161 2.51 -14.11 1.95
C VAL A 161 2.01 -14.28 0.51
N GLY A 162 2.90 -14.61 -0.42
CA GLY A 162 2.53 -14.87 -1.82
C GLY A 162 1.71 -16.14 -2.03
N LEU A 163 1.59 -17.01 -1.01
CA LEU A 163 0.76 -18.21 -1.02
C LEU A 163 -0.67 -17.95 -0.50
N VAL A 164 -1.02 -16.70 -0.18
CA VAL A 164 -2.41 -16.31 0.15
C VAL A 164 -3.16 -16.11 -1.15
N GLU A 165 -3.67 -17.20 -1.73
CA GLU A 165 -4.28 -17.22 -3.07
C GLU A 165 -5.50 -16.30 -3.22
N SER A 166 -6.21 -16.04 -2.11
CA SER A 166 -7.41 -15.17 -2.07
C SER A 166 -7.09 -13.68 -2.05
N LEU A 167 -5.80 -13.28 -1.90
CA LEU A 167 -5.43 -11.89 -1.71
C LEU A 167 -5.66 -11.08 -2.99
N GLU A 168 -6.44 -10.01 -2.85
CA GLU A 168 -6.78 -9.07 -3.91
C GLU A 168 -6.02 -7.74 -3.77
N GLU A 169 -5.73 -7.35 -2.53
CA GLU A 169 -5.05 -6.07 -2.23
C GLU A 169 -3.92 -6.26 -1.21
N LEU A 170 -2.73 -5.82 -1.57
CA LEU A 170 -1.54 -5.81 -0.70
C LEU A 170 -0.93 -4.42 -0.69
N ASP A 171 -0.96 -3.77 0.48
CA ASP A 171 -0.31 -2.48 0.70
C ASP A 171 0.83 -2.64 1.71
N ILE A 172 2.06 -2.48 1.24
CA ILE A 172 3.28 -2.49 2.05
C ILE A 172 4.03 -1.17 1.97
N SER A 173 3.31 -0.10 1.63
CA SER A 173 3.87 1.25 1.50
C SER A 173 4.57 1.72 2.76
N GLY A 174 5.70 2.39 2.62
CA GLY A 174 6.45 2.95 3.77
C GLY A 174 6.98 1.89 4.73
N THR A 175 7.15 0.65 4.28
CA THR A 175 7.90 -0.37 5.03
C THR A 175 9.39 -0.30 4.68
N ALA A 176 10.22 -1.00 5.47
CA ALA A 176 11.66 -1.10 5.18
C ALA A 176 12.00 -2.24 4.17
N ILE A 177 11.01 -2.80 3.50
CA ILE A 177 11.16 -3.91 2.56
C ILE A 177 11.82 -3.41 1.28
N ARG A 178 13.01 -3.95 0.95
CA ARG A 178 13.74 -3.66 -0.28
C ARG A 178 13.74 -4.82 -1.27
N ARG A 179 13.57 -6.02 -0.77
CA ARG A 179 13.54 -7.27 -1.55
C ARG A 179 12.25 -8.01 -1.21
N PRO A 180 11.16 -7.68 -1.88
CA PRO A 180 9.92 -8.41 -1.68
C PRO A 180 10.10 -9.87 -2.14
N PRO A 181 9.43 -10.84 -1.49
CA PRO A 181 9.51 -12.24 -1.87
C PRO A 181 8.97 -12.44 -3.29
N SER A 182 9.61 -13.35 -4.04
CA SER A 182 9.25 -13.62 -5.44
C SER A 182 7.82 -14.15 -5.60
N SER A 183 7.30 -14.82 -4.60
CA SER A 183 5.94 -15.37 -4.57
C SER A 183 4.84 -14.30 -4.71
N ILE A 184 5.07 -13.06 -4.25
CA ILE A 184 4.09 -11.97 -4.43
C ILE A 184 3.85 -11.69 -5.92
N PHE A 185 4.88 -11.79 -6.74
CA PHE A 185 4.81 -11.51 -8.18
C PHE A 185 4.21 -12.66 -8.99
N LEU A 186 3.82 -13.75 -8.34
CA LEU A 186 3.11 -14.89 -8.91
C LEU A 186 1.62 -14.92 -8.54
N MET A 187 1.13 -13.92 -7.79
CA MET A 187 -0.24 -13.85 -7.27
C MET A 187 -1.23 -13.45 -8.36
N LYS A 188 -1.89 -14.43 -8.98
CA LYS A 188 -2.80 -14.24 -10.13
C LYS A 188 -4.05 -13.41 -9.80
N ASN A 189 -4.51 -13.40 -8.53
CA ASN A 189 -5.73 -12.73 -8.10
C ASN A 189 -5.50 -11.31 -7.57
N LEU A 190 -4.22 -10.89 -7.46
CA LEU A 190 -3.88 -9.58 -6.91
C LEU A 190 -4.30 -8.46 -7.88
N LYS A 191 -5.13 -7.53 -7.39
CA LYS A 191 -5.69 -6.41 -8.14
C LYS A 191 -4.99 -5.09 -7.83
N ALA A 192 -4.55 -4.91 -6.57
CA ALA A 192 -3.82 -3.72 -6.13
C ALA A 192 -2.57 -4.10 -5.35
N LEU A 193 -1.43 -3.52 -5.74
CA LEU A 193 -0.14 -3.71 -5.09
C LEU A 193 0.53 -2.36 -4.90
N SER A 194 0.95 -2.05 -3.65
CA SER A 194 1.67 -0.82 -3.35
C SER A 194 2.95 -1.09 -2.58
N PHE A 195 4.05 -0.55 -3.13
CA PHE A 195 5.38 -0.46 -2.52
C PHE A 195 5.78 0.99 -2.22
N ARG A 196 4.87 1.94 -2.33
CA ARG A 196 5.17 3.36 -2.20
C ARG A 196 6.04 3.66 -0.99
N GLY A 197 7.17 4.34 -1.19
CA GLY A 197 8.08 4.70 -0.10
C GLY A 197 8.91 3.53 0.46
N CYS A 198 8.99 2.39 -0.24
CA CYS A 198 9.86 1.27 0.12
C CYS A 198 11.30 1.50 -0.35
N ASN A 199 11.91 2.59 0.11
CA ASN A 199 13.30 2.96 -0.22
C ASN A 199 14.28 2.72 0.96
N GLY A 200 13.81 2.09 2.04
CA GLY A 200 14.56 1.77 3.25
C GLY A 200 15.01 2.99 4.05
N PRO A 201 15.52 2.83 5.28
CA PRO A 201 16.06 3.94 6.04
C PRO A 201 17.25 4.53 5.29
N PRO A 202 17.43 5.88 5.30
CA PRO A 202 18.65 6.50 4.80
C PRO A 202 19.83 5.82 5.48
N SER A 203 20.90 5.54 4.73
CA SER A 203 22.09 4.81 5.16
C SER A 203 22.88 5.53 6.26
N SER A 204 22.29 5.78 7.41
CA SER A 204 22.96 6.30 8.60
C SER A 204 23.61 5.21 9.47
N ALA A 205 23.45 3.94 9.11
CA ALA A 205 24.22 2.84 9.67
C ALA A 205 25.44 2.58 8.79
N SER A 206 26.42 3.48 8.84
CA SER A 206 27.79 3.21 8.40
C SER A 206 28.36 2.14 9.34
N CYS A 207 28.14 0.87 9.01
CA CYS A 207 28.96 -0.21 9.56
C CYS A 207 30.36 -0.02 8.97
N HIS A 208 31.27 0.51 9.78
CA HIS A 208 32.68 0.47 9.51
C HIS A 208 33.15 -1.00 9.43
N LEU A 209 33.13 -1.57 8.24
CA LEU A 209 33.84 -2.78 7.93
C LEU A 209 35.13 -2.37 7.18
N PRO A 210 36.32 -2.70 7.71
CA PRO A 210 37.57 -2.36 7.08
C PRO A 210 37.96 -3.44 6.07
N PHE A 211 37.45 -3.39 4.84
CA PHE A 211 38.02 -4.13 3.72
C PHE A 211 37.86 -3.33 2.41
N PRO A 212 38.94 -3.11 1.67
CA PRO A 212 38.88 -2.44 0.38
C PRO A 212 38.52 -3.46 -0.70
N ILE A 213 37.25 -3.55 -1.03
CA ILE A 213 36.81 -4.21 -2.26
C ILE A 213 36.44 -3.12 -3.25
N ASN A 214 37.40 -2.84 -4.15
CA ASN A 214 37.19 -2.07 -5.36
C ASN A 214 36.20 -2.80 -6.27
N LEU A 215 34.94 -2.53 -6.09
CA LEU A 215 33.91 -2.79 -7.07
C LEU A 215 33.17 -1.47 -7.30
N MET A 216 33.39 -0.88 -8.47
CA MET A 216 32.64 0.26 -9.01
C MET A 216 31.13 -0.10 -9.09
N ARG A 217 30.42 -0.11 -7.97
CA ARG A 217 28.98 0.03 -7.93
C ARG A 217 28.68 1.49 -7.63
N ARG A 218 28.04 2.16 -8.58
CA ARG A 218 27.53 3.51 -8.41
C ARG A 218 26.75 3.57 -7.10
N SER A 219 27.15 4.42 -6.19
CA SER A 219 26.66 4.58 -4.82
C SER A 219 25.18 5.04 -4.70
N SER A 220 24.44 5.08 -5.80
CA SER A 220 23.02 5.46 -5.85
C SER A 220 22.03 4.30 -5.63
N ASP A 221 22.48 3.03 -5.67
CA ASP A 221 21.57 1.87 -5.70
C ASP A 221 21.42 1.13 -4.36
N LEU A 222 22.08 1.59 -3.30
CA LEU A 222 22.10 0.87 -2.01
C LEU A 222 20.74 0.91 -1.25
N GLY A 223 19.78 1.66 -1.72
CA GLY A 223 18.47 1.84 -1.05
C GLY A 223 17.24 1.53 -1.90
N ALA A 224 17.41 1.28 -3.20
CA ALA A 224 16.28 1.10 -4.11
C ALA A 224 15.55 -0.24 -3.91
N LEU A 225 14.25 -0.23 -4.18
CA LEU A 225 13.44 -1.44 -4.28
C LEU A 225 13.94 -2.32 -5.44
N MET A 226 14.10 -3.60 -5.20
CA MET A 226 14.47 -4.58 -6.23
C MET A 226 13.25 -5.33 -6.71
N LEU A 227 12.88 -5.14 -7.98
CA LEU A 227 11.74 -5.81 -8.59
C LEU A 227 12.21 -7.06 -9.35
N PRO A 228 11.66 -8.25 -9.07
CA PRO A 228 11.83 -9.42 -9.92
C PRO A 228 10.91 -9.34 -11.15
N SER A 229 10.78 -10.45 -11.89
CA SER A 229 9.79 -10.56 -12.98
C SER A 229 8.36 -10.28 -12.48
N LEU A 230 7.60 -9.52 -13.26
CA LEU A 230 6.22 -9.10 -12.96
C LEU A 230 5.17 -9.95 -13.68
N SER A 231 5.58 -10.90 -14.51
CA SER A 231 4.72 -11.63 -15.46
C SER A 231 3.58 -12.43 -14.83
N GLY A 232 3.68 -12.77 -13.54
CA GLY A 232 2.63 -13.50 -12.81
C GLY A 232 1.45 -12.64 -12.33
N LEU A 233 1.55 -11.31 -12.38
CA LEU A 233 0.54 -10.39 -11.85
C LEU A 233 -0.56 -10.05 -12.89
N GLY A 234 -1.14 -11.07 -13.52
CA GLY A 234 -2.06 -10.90 -14.65
C GLY A 234 -3.35 -10.13 -14.36
N SER A 235 -3.83 -10.11 -13.12
CA SER A 235 -5.05 -9.40 -12.71
C SER A 235 -4.79 -7.99 -12.14
N LEU A 236 -3.51 -7.55 -12.09
CA LEU A 236 -3.16 -6.29 -11.44
C LEU A 236 -3.75 -5.09 -12.20
N THR A 237 -4.58 -4.31 -11.51
CA THR A 237 -5.22 -3.11 -12.06
C THR A 237 -4.59 -1.82 -11.55
N LYS A 238 -3.99 -1.86 -10.34
CA LYS A 238 -3.35 -0.72 -9.70
C LYS A 238 -1.98 -1.11 -9.16
N PHE A 239 -0.94 -0.41 -9.60
CA PHE A 239 0.43 -0.63 -9.16
C PHE A 239 1.07 0.68 -8.71
N ASP A 240 1.53 0.74 -7.44
CA ASP A 240 2.19 1.92 -6.90
C ASP A 240 3.63 1.61 -6.52
N LEU A 241 4.55 2.21 -7.28
CA LEU A 241 6.00 2.16 -7.10
C LEU A 241 6.58 3.56 -6.83
N SER A 242 5.74 4.50 -6.38
CA SER A 242 6.18 5.87 -6.10
C SER A 242 7.17 5.89 -4.93
N ASP A 243 8.18 6.74 -5.02
CA ASP A 243 9.19 6.95 -3.94
C ASP A 243 9.91 5.66 -3.51
N CYS A 244 10.25 4.81 -4.49
CA CYS A 244 10.94 3.54 -4.25
C CYS A 244 12.44 3.60 -4.57
N GLY A 245 12.96 4.78 -4.91
CA GLY A 245 14.37 4.98 -5.27
C GLY A 245 14.76 4.32 -6.59
N LEU A 246 13.80 3.98 -7.46
CA LEU A 246 14.06 3.27 -8.71
C LEU A 246 14.93 4.10 -9.65
N GLY A 247 16.07 3.53 -10.03
CA GLY A 247 17.01 4.10 -11.01
C GLY A 247 16.75 3.63 -12.42
N GLU A 248 17.70 3.93 -13.31
CA GLU A 248 17.65 3.49 -14.72
C GLU A 248 17.69 1.95 -14.80
N GLY A 249 16.80 1.37 -15.58
CA GLY A 249 16.69 -0.08 -15.76
C GLY A 249 16.11 -0.85 -14.55
N ALA A 250 15.69 -0.17 -13.48
CA ALA A 250 15.11 -0.83 -12.29
C ALA A 250 13.71 -1.37 -12.53
N ILE A 251 12.99 -0.84 -13.52
CA ILE A 251 11.67 -1.36 -13.90
C ILE A 251 11.89 -2.47 -14.94
N PRO A 252 11.49 -3.72 -14.65
CA PRO A 252 11.67 -4.83 -15.57
C PRO A 252 10.89 -4.63 -16.88
N SER A 253 11.44 -5.10 -18.01
CA SER A 253 10.79 -4.96 -19.32
C SER A 253 9.46 -5.73 -19.42
N ASP A 254 9.27 -6.76 -18.60
CA ASP A 254 8.03 -7.54 -18.55
C ASP A 254 6.87 -6.82 -17.83
N ILE A 255 7.07 -5.56 -17.39
CA ILE A 255 5.96 -4.69 -16.99
C ILE A 255 4.89 -4.60 -18.08
N GLY A 256 5.28 -4.69 -19.35
CA GLY A 256 4.37 -4.72 -20.49
C GLY A 256 3.39 -5.89 -20.49
N ASN A 257 3.64 -6.94 -19.71
CA ASN A 257 2.76 -8.11 -19.58
C ASN A 257 1.61 -7.87 -18.58
N LEU A 258 1.59 -6.75 -17.87
CA LEU A 258 0.51 -6.39 -16.95
C LEU A 258 -0.72 -5.89 -17.72
N HIS A 259 -1.31 -6.73 -18.54
CA HIS A 259 -2.38 -6.35 -19.47
C HIS A 259 -3.64 -5.80 -18.80
N SER A 260 -3.90 -6.14 -17.53
CA SER A 260 -5.05 -5.62 -16.76
C SER A 260 -4.79 -4.25 -16.12
N LEU A 261 -3.55 -3.73 -16.20
CA LEU A 261 -3.15 -2.55 -15.44
C LEU A 261 -3.85 -1.29 -15.98
N LYS A 262 -4.56 -0.60 -15.07
CA LYS A 262 -5.28 0.66 -15.34
C LYS A 262 -4.54 1.87 -14.81
N THR A 263 -3.88 1.73 -13.66
CA THR A 263 -3.20 2.85 -13.01
C THR A 263 -1.81 2.46 -12.57
N LEU A 264 -0.82 3.23 -13.03
CA LEU A 264 0.59 3.07 -12.69
C LEU A 264 1.11 4.35 -12.04
N TYR A 265 1.59 4.24 -10.80
CA TYR A 265 2.19 5.33 -10.04
C TYR A 265 3.71 5.10 -9.96
N LEU A 266 4.48 6.07 -10.42
CA LEU A 266 5.95 6.03 -10.49
C LEU A 266 6.60 7.31 -9.95
N SER A 267 5.83 8.17 -9.27
CA SER A 267 6.27 9.48 -8.78
C SER A 267 7.51 9.37 -7.88
N LYS A 268 8.34 10.42 -7.83
CA LYS A 268 9.51 10.56 -6.93
C LYS A 268 10.59 9.48 -7.11
N ASN A 269 10.78 8.98 -8.33
CA ASN A 269 11.84 8.04 -8.67
C ASN A 269 12.98 8.71 -9.44
N ASN A 270 14.10 7.97 -9.64
CA ASN A 270 15.38 8.49 -10.15
C ASN A 270 15.73 8.02 -11.55
N PHE A 271 14.84 7.35 -12.27
CA PHE A 271 15.09 6.92 -13.65
C PHE A 271 15.19 8.11 -14.62
N VAL A 272 15.94 7.92 -15.69
CA VAL A 272 16.11 8.89 -16.78
C VAL A 272 15.10 8.64 -17.89
N THR A 273 14.81 7.34 -18.13
CA THR A 273 13.81 6.88 -19.09
C THR A 273 12.98 5.75 -18.49
N LEU A 274 11.86 5.44 -19.12
CA LEU A 274 11.03 4.28 -18.80
C LEU A 274 11.23 3.20 -19.86
N PRO A 275 11.02 1.90 -19.54
CA PRO A 275 11.11 0.83 -20.50
C PRO A 275 10.08 0.99 -21.62
N ALA A 276 10.49 0.72 -22.86
CA ALA A 276 9.61 0.85 -24.03
C ALA A 276 8.37 -0.05 -23.95
N SER A 277 8.45 -1.15 -23.21
CA SER A 277 7.35 -2.10 -23.00
C SER A 277 6.13 -1.51 -22.29
N ILE A 278 6.23 -0.31 -21.72
CA ILE A 278 5.07 0.43 -21.19
C ILE A 278 4.01 0.62 -22.28
N ASN A 279 4.39 0.72 -23.57
CA ASN A 279 3.45 0.84 -24.66
C ASN A 279 2.52 -0.38 -24.83
N CYS A 280 2.88 -1.52 -24.25
CA CYS A 280 2.08 -2.76 -24.26
C CYS A 280 1.01 -2.82 -23.18
N LEU A 281 0.94 -1.82 -22.30
CA LEU A 281 -0.09 -1.73 -21.25
C LEU A 281 -1.42 -1.22 -21.82
N PHE A 282 -2.06 -1.98 -22.69
CA PHE A 282 -3.21 -1.52 -23.48
C PHE A 282 -4.41 -1.04 -22.69
N ASN A 283 -4.55 -1.46 -21.40
CA ASN A 283 -5.62 -1.03 -20.52
C ASN A 283 -5.21 0.12 -19.57
N LEU A 284 -3.98 0.65 -19.72
CA LEU A 284 -3.51 1.74 -18.88
C LEU A 284 -4.30 3.03 -19.18
N GLU A 285 -4.94 3.57 -18.16
CA GLU A 285 -5.73 4.79 -18.20
C GLU A 285 -4.98 5.98 -17.58
N LYS A 286 -4.25 5.73 -16.47
CA LYS A 286 -3.52 6.77 -15.71
C LYS A 286 -2.05 6.39 -15.51
N LEU A 287 -1.15 7.34 -15.83
CA LEU A 287 0.28 7.30 -15.54
C LEU A 287 0.67 8.52 -14.71
N GLU A 288 1.26 8.30 -13.51
CA GLU A 288 1.68 9.35 -12.61
C GLU A 288 3.19 9.29 -12.39
N LEU A 289 3.87 10.40 -12.66
CA LEU A 289 5.33 10.54 -12.69
C LEU A 289 5.77 11.85 -12.00
N GLU A 290 5.02 12.32 -11.03
CA GLU A 290 5.32 13.57 -10.35
C GLU A 290 6.69 13.53 -9.65
N ASP A 291 7.41 14.66 -9.65
CA ASP A 291 8.73 14.81 -9.03
C ASP A 291 9.82 13.83 -9.51
N CYS A 292 9.67 13.24 -10.70
CA CYS A 292 10.74 12.45 -11.32
C CYS A 292 11.80 13.38 -11.91
N LYS A 293 12.62 13.98 -11.04
CA LYS A 293 13.53 15.10 -11.39
C LYS A 293 14.56 14.76 -12.46
N ARG A 294 14.91 13.48 -12.67
CA ARG A 294 15.88 13.03 -13.66
C ARG A 294 15.26 12.57 -14.96
N LEU A 295 13.95 12.40 -15.01
CA LEU A 295 13.24 11.94 -16.21
C LEU A 295 13.43 12.92 -17.36
N GLN A 296 13.97 12.45 -18.49
CA GLN A 296 14.26 13.26 -19.68
C GLN A 296 13.25 13.06 -20.80
N SER A 297 12.73 11.84 -20.95
CA SER A 297 11.76 11.51 -22.00
C SER A 297 10.85 10.37 -21.57
N LEU A 298 9.68 10.31 -22.19
CA LEU A 298 8.76 9.18 -22.07
C LEU A 298 8.85 8.32 -23.34
N PRO A 299 8.73 6.98 -23.21
CA PRO A 299 8.51 6.11 -24.37
C PRO A 299 7.14 6.38 -24.99
N GLN A 300 6.86 5.76 -26.12
CA GLN A 300 5.51 5.79 -26.70
C GLN A 300 4.53 5.20 -25.66
N LEU A 301 3.48 5.96 -25.35
CA LEU A 301 2.44 5.55 -24.40
C LEU A 301 1.37 4.68 -25.07
N PRO A 302 0.70 3.81 -24.29
CA PRO A 302 -0.41 3.01 -24.80
C PRO A 302 -1.60 3.89 -25.24
N PRO A 303 -2.45 3.39 -26.15
CA PRO A 303 -3.49 4.20 -26.79
C PRO A 303 -4.62 4.63 -25.85
N ASN A 304 -4.82 3.94 -24.73
CA ASN A 304 -5.93 4.20 -23.80
C ASN A 304 -5.57 5.12 -22.64
N VAL A 305 -4.30 5.56 -22.57
CA VAL A 305 -3.89 6.53 -21.54
C VAL A 305 -4.62 7.85 -21.75
N ASN A 306 -5.40 8.24 -20.76
CA ASN A 306 -6.16 9.49 -20.76
C ASN A 306 -5.66 10.51 -19.73
N LYS A 307 -4.79 10.10 -18.79
CA LYS A 307 -4.24 10.98 -17.79
C LYS A 307 -2.75 10.73 -17.58
N VAL A 308 -1.94 11.77 -17.77
CA VAL A 308 -0.49 11.76 -17.54
C VAL A 308 -0.12 12.93 -16.63
N GLU A 309 0.47 12.64 -15.48
CA GLU A 309 0.91 13.63 -14.50
C GLU A 309 2.43 13.61 -14.40
N VAL A 310 3.10 14.69 -14.83
CA VAL A 310 4.55 14.87 -14.85
C VAL A 310 4.99 16.15 -14.15
N ASN A 311 4.22 16.60 -13.14
CA ASN A 311 4.56 17.79 -12.36
C ASN A 311 5.92 17.63 -11.70
N GLY A 312 6.72 18.69 -11.63
CA GLY A 312 8.03 18.67 -10.98
C GLY A 312 9.12 17.87 -11.71
N CYS A 313 8.89 17.42 -12.96
CA CYS A 313 9.88 16.71 -13.77
C CYS A 313 10.87 17.69 -14.44
N ALA A 314 11.75 18.28 -13.64
CA ALA A 314 12.63 19.38 -14.05
C ALA A 314 13.60 19.06 -15.22
N SER A 315 13.88 17.78 -15.51
CA SER A 315 14.75 17.36 -16.61
C SER A 315 14.01 16.96 -17.87
N LEU A 316 12.69 16.94 -17.85
CA LEU A 316 11.87 16.47 -18.98
C LEU A 316 12.02 17.43 -20.18
N VAL A 317 12.45 16.88 -21.33
CA VAL A 317 12.75 17.67 -22.53
C VAL A 317 11.64 17.55 -23.58
N THR A 318 11.00 16.38 -23.68
CA THR A 318 9.98 16.15 -24.71
C THR A 318 8.90 15.17 -24.24
N LEU A 319 7.67 15.45 -24.66
CA LEU A 319 6.50 14.56 -24.52
C LEU A 319 5.96 14.12 -25.89
N LEU A 320 6.39 14.75 -26.98
CA LEU A 320 5.81 14.57 -28.33
C LEU A 320 5.90 13.14 -28.86
N GLY A 321 7.06 12.50 -28.68
CA GLY A 321 7.25 11.10 -29.10
C GLY A 321 6.37 10.10 -28.36
N ALA A 322 5.95 10.45 -27.14
CA ALA A 322 5.11 9.60 -26.28
C ALA A 322 3.63 9.61 -26.70
N LEU A 323 3.18 10.70 -27.32
CA LEU A 323 1.78 10.96 -27.65
C LEU A 323 1.49 10.71 -29.14
N LYS A 324 1.86 9.55 -29.70
CA LYS A 324 1.37 9.17 -31.05
C LYS A 324 -0.14 8.95 -30.97
N LEU A 325 -0.86 10.02 -31.29
CA LEU A 325 -2.29 10.15 -31.15
C LEU A 325 -3.04 9.06 -31.92
N ARG A 326 -3.71 8.20 -31.19
CA ARG A 326 -4.83 7.43 -31.71
C ARG A 326 -6.09 7.87 -30.94
N ARG A 327 -7.07 8.39 -31.67
CA ARG A 327 -8.52 8.52 -31.38
C ARG A 327 -9.01 8.54 -29.89
N SER A 328 -8.16 8.84 -28.92
CA SER A 328 -8.59 9.06 -27.53
C SER A 328 -9.27 10.41 -27.45
N ILE A 329 -10.48 10.45 -26.92
CA ILE A 329 -11.34 11.63 -26.95
C ILE A 329 -10.80 12.74 -26.03
N TYR A 330 -10.02 12.40 -24.99
CA TYR A 330 -9.42 13.36 -24.05
C TYR A 330 -8.12 12.82 -23.45
N ILE A 331 -7.05 13.62 -23.45
CA ILE A 331 -5.84 13.41 -22.64
C ILE A 331 -5.66 14.61 -21.72
N ILE A 332 -5.50 14.36 -20.43
CA ILE A 332 -5.14 15.37 -19.43
C ILE A 332 -3.65 15.21 -19.16
N ILE A 333 -2.86 16.24 -19.49
CA ILE A 333 -1.43 16.30 -19.18
C ILE A 333 -1.22 17.41 -18.16
N ARG A 334 -0.65 17.07 -17.01
CA ARG A 334 -0.23 18.03 -15.99
C ARG A 334 1.29 18.06 -15.95
N CYS A 335 1.89 19.24 -16.17
CA CYS A 335 3.33 19.43 -16.24
C CYS A 335 3.80 20.71 -15.54
N ILE A 336 3.25 20.98 -14.37
CA ILE A 336 3.62 22.13 -13.54
C ILE A 336 5.10 21.96 -13.12
N ASP A 337 5.87 23.06 -13.09
CA ASP A 337 7.31 23.10 -12.72
C ASP A 337 8.24 22.20 -13.54
N SER A 338 7.86 21.86 -14.78
CA SER A 338 8.68 21.10 -15.70
C SER A 338 9.46 22.05 -16.62
N LEU A 339 10.39 22.81 -16.06
CA LEU A 339 11.06 23.98 -16.63
C LEU A 339 11.76 23.76 -17.97
N LYS A 340 12.32 22.57 -18.24
CA LYS A 340 13.00 22.30 -19.52
C LYS A 340 12.03 22.15 -20.70
N LEU A 341 10.79 21.79 -20.46
CA LEU A 341 9.73 21.77 -21.47
C LEU A 341 9.40 23.18 -21.95
N LEU A 342 9.54 24.19 -21.11
CA LEU A 342 9.19 25.59 -21.39
C LEU A 342 10.33 26.35 -22.07
N GLY A 343 11.59 25.91 -21.91
CA GLY A 343 12.80 26.69 -22.21
C GLY A 343 13.29 26.68 -23.64
N LYS A 344 12.70 25.93 -24.57
CA LYS A 344 13.09 25.91 -26.00
C LYS A 344 11.91 26.33 -26.89
N ASN A 345 11.90 27.64 -27.17
CA ASN A 345 11.17 28.28 -28.29
C ASN A 345 9.85 27.60 -28.71
N GLY A 346 8.79 27.81 -27.96
CA GLY A 346 7.46 27.45 -28.42
C GLY A 346 7.14 25.97 -28.41
N LEU A 347 7.82 25.14 -27.58
CA LEU A 347 7.54 23.69 -27.53
C LEU A 347 6.08 23.42 -27.17
N ALA A 348 5.50 24.20 -26.26
CA ALA A 348 4.06 24.12 -25.97
C ALA A 348 3.22 24.50 -27.19
N ILE A 349 3.69 25.46 -27.98
CA ILE A 349 3.04 25.91 -29.24
C ILE A 349 3.26 24.89 -30.36
N SER A 350 4.46 24.28 -30.46
CA SER A 350 4.70 23.19 -31.43
C SER A 350 3.95 21.92 -31.07
N MET A 351 3.84 21.59 -29.79
CA MET A 351 2.97 20.52 -29.30
C MET A 351 1.50 20.77 -29.62
N LEU A 352 1.02 21.99 -29.39
CA LEU A 352 -0.34 22.41 -29.78
C LEU A 352 -0.53 22.41 -31.30
N ARG A 353 0.47 22.85 -32.06
CA ARG A 353 0.40 22.92 -33.52
C ARG A 353 0.37 21.51 -34.15
N GLU A 354 1.25 20.62 -33.74
CA GLU A 354 1.28 19.22 -34.20
C GLU A 354 0.02 18.47 -33.75
N TYR A 355 -0.51 18.80 -32.56
CA TYR A 355 -1.79 18.29 -32.07
C TYR A 355 -2.97 18.81 -32.89
N LEU A 356 -3.00 20.09 -33.28
CA LEU A 356 -4.05 20.70 -34.08
C LEU A 356 -3.99 20.24 -35.52
N GLU A 357 -2.79 19.99 -36.09
CA GLU A 357 -2.64 19.43 -37.44
C GLU A 357 -3.15 17.99 -37.58
N VAL A 358 -3.03 17.19 -36.50
CA VAL A 358 -3.55 15.80 -36.45
C VAL A 358 -5.02 15.73 -36.02
N SER A 359 -5.58 16.77 -35.39
CA SER A 359 -6.88 16.73 -34.70
C SER A 359 -7.93 17.69 -35.24
N LEU A 360 -8.10 17.84 -36.54
CA LEU A 360 -9.36 18.41 -37.08
C LEU A 360 -10.63 17.63 -36.65
N SER A 361 -10.46 16.56 -35.86
CA SER A 361 -11.56 15.71 -35.32
C SER A 361 -11.55 15.50 -33.80
N LEU A 362 -10.65 16.11 -33.01
CA LEU A 362 -10.55 15.87 -31.57
C LEU A 362 -10.83 17.12 -30.73
N ARG A 363 -11.83 17.00 -29.86
CA ARG A 363 -12.28 18.06 -28.96
C ARG A 363 -11.49 18.01 -27.63
N ILE A 364 -10.89 19.15 -27.27
CA ILE A 364 -10.41 19.59 -25.97
C ILE A 364 -9.11 18.98 -25.45
N PHE A 365 -8.09 19.81 -25.51
CA PHE A 365 -6.83 19.72 -24.81
C PHE A 365 -6.85 20.69 -23.63
N GLN A 366 -6.64 20.22 -22.40
CA GLN A 366 -6.47 21.08 -21.25
C GLN A 366 -5.02 21.03 -20.78
N LEU A 367 -4.24 22.03 -21.18
CA LEU A 367 -2.96 22.34 -20.54
C LEU A 367 -3.29 23.20 -19.31
N CYS A 368 -3.23 22.60 -18.13
CA CYS A 368 -3.29 23.37 -16.89
C CYS A 368 -1.87 23.88 -16.59
N GLN A 369 -1.55 25.08 -17.06
CA GLN A 369 -0.48 25.88 -16.48
C GLN A 369 -1.12 26.79 -15.42
N ASP A 370 -0.91 26.48 -14.14
CA ASP A 370 -1.10 27.49 -13.13
C ASP A 370 0.15 28.39 -13.16
N TYR A 371 -0.07 29.63 -13.61
CA TYR A 371 0.92 30.69 -13.43
C TYR A 371 0.95 31.06 -11.95
N ALA A 372 2.11 30.85 -11.30
CA ALA A 372 2.44 31.49 -10.03
C ALA A 372 2.89 32.93 -10.26
#